data_b4fd45a15acad4eba5a6871edc3d77dc
#
_entry.id   b4fd45a15acad4eba5a6871edc3d77dc
#
_cell.length_a   1.000
_cell.length_b   1.000
_cell.length_c   1.000
_cell.angle_alpha   90.00
_cell.angle_beta   90.00
_cell.angle_gamma   90.00
#
_symmetry.space_group_name_H-M   'P 1'
#
loop_
_entity.id
_entity.type
_entity.pdbx_description
1 polymer ?
#
loop_
_entity_poly.entity_id
_entity_poly.type
_entity_poly.pdbx_seq_one_letter_code
_entity_poly.pdbx_strand_id
1 'polypeptide(L)'
;MLLEFQYKTLPGTVLDRREVDGLSGLAFLRHLFIGTDGVMMATIRNISGIDTSTLQNWVKRGWVANSTQRHYNMEQVAHILIINMLRSCMQLEHIAFIIRYINGDVADTSDDIIADSSLYDYICRILDSMENRGVCVLETVREIIKEVISDYREPIAGAKERLERALEVIVTTHCAATVKGYADRLLADMTKD
;
A
#
# COMPACT_ATOMS: atom_id res chain seq x y z
N MET A 1 -17.34 -2.93 -23.06
CA MET A 1 -17.36 -3.59 -21.74
C MET A 1 -16.26 -2.91 -20.93
N LEU A 2 -16.62 -1.98 -20.07
CA LEU A 2 -15.68 -1.37 -19.13
C LEU A 2 -15.28 -2.50 -18.16
N LEU A 3 -13.98 -2.73 -17.99
CA LEU A 3 -13.48 -3.55 -16.90
C LEU A 3 -13.93 -2.86 -15.61
N GLU A 4 -14.89 -3.42 -14.90
CA GLU A 4 -15.23 -2.96 -13.56
C GLU A 4 -14.03 -3.24 -12.66
N PHE A 5 -13.26 -2.20 -12.37
CA PHE A 5 -12.18 -2.25 -11.41
C PHE A 5 -12.79 -2.30 -10.00
N GLN A 6 -13.14 -3.50 -9.55
CA GLN A 6 -13.52 -3.74 -8.18
C GLN A 6 -12.29 -4.21 -7.41
N TYR A 7 -11.80 -3.37 -6.53
CA TYR A 7 -10.79 -3.76 -5.55
C TYR A 7 -11.45 -4.60 -4.45
N LYS A 8 -11.55 -5.92 -4.68
CA LYS A 8 -12.20 -6.85 -3.73
C LYS A 8 -11.48 -6.90 -2.38
N THR A 9 -10.17 -6.73 -2.38
CA THR A 9 -9.33 -6.80 -1.18
C THR A 9 -8.77 -5.44 -0.82
N LEU A 10 -8.48 -5.23 0.46
CA LEU A 10 -7.70 -4.06 0.89
C LEU A 10 -6.30 -4.09 0.27
N PRO A 11 -5.75 -2.93 -0.15
CA PRO A 11 -4.44 -2.86 -0.77
C PRO A 11 -3.35 -3.52 0.07
N GLY A 12 -2.55 -4.40 -0.53
CA GLY A 12 -1.49 -5.13 0.16
C GLY A 12 -1.94 -6.24 1.11
N THR A 13 -3.24 -6.56 1.15
CA THR A 13 -3.80 -7.63 1.99
C THR A 13 -4.46 -8.74 1.16
N VAL A 14 -4.82 -9.84 1.82
CA VAL A 14 -5.67 -10.91 1.29
C VAL A 14 -7.11 -10.80 1.81
N LEU A 15 -7.43 -9.78 2.59
CA LEU A 15 -8.72 -9.59 3.23
C LEU A 15 -9.74 -9.00 2.27
N ASP A 16 -10.90 -9.63 2.12
CA ASP A 16 -12.03 -9.04 1.41
C ASP A 16 -12.55 -7.83 2.20
N ARG A 17 -12.82 -6.72 1.51
CA ARG A 17 -13.31 -5.47 2.13
C ARG A 17 -14.61 -5.68 2.91
N ARG A 18 -15.43 -6.68 2.52
CA ARG A 18 -16.67 -7.04 3.21
C ARG A 18 -16.41 -7.75 4.55
N GLU A 19 -15.26 -8.43 4.69
CA GLU A 19 -14.88 -9.13 5.92
C GLU A 19 -14.34 -8.19 7.01
N VAL A 20 -14.05 -6.95 6.64
CA VAL A 20 -13.53 -5.90 7.54
C VAL A 20 -14.50 -4.73 7.69
N ASP A 21 -15.82 -4.99 7.57
CA ASP A 21 -16.89 -3.99 7.74
C ASP A 21 -16.73 -2.74 6.87
N GLY A 22 -16.09 -2.86 5.72
CA GLY A 22 -15.80 -1.73 4.81
C GLY A 22 -14.71 -0.77 5.31
N LEU A 23 -13.99 -1.11 6.38
CA LEU A 23 -12.85 -0.31 6.83
C LEU A 23 -11.78 -0.24 5.76
N SER A 24 -11.16 0.92 5.61
CA SER A 24 -10.08 1.19 4.64
C SER A 24 -9.03 2.11 5.26
N GLY A 25 -7.82 2.11 4.71
CA GLY A 25 -6.75 3.02 5.07
C GLY A 25 -6.43 3.04 6.57
N LEU A 26 -6.39 4.24 7.12
CA LEU A 26 -6.04 4.45 8.53
C LEU A 26 -7.09 3.85 9.49
N ALA A 27 -8.37 3.80 9.11
CA ALA A 27 -9.40 3.16 9.93
C ALA A 27 -9.15 1.66 10.09
N PHE A 28 -8.77 0.97 9.02
CA PHE A 28 -8.35 -0.42 9.06
C PHE A 28 -7.10 -0.63 9.92
N LEU A 29 -6.07 0.20 9.73
CA LEU A 29 -4.85 0.10 10.55
C LEU A 29 -5.19 0.27 12.03
N ARG A 30 -5.93 1.31 12.41
CA ARG A 30 -6.34 1.54 13.80
C ARG A 30 -7.13 0.37 14.37
N HIS A 31 -7.96 -0.28 13.57
CA HIS A 31 -8.70 -1.46 14.01
C HIS A 31 -7.76 -2.62 14.40
N LEU A 32 -6.67 -2.85 13.66
CA LEU A 32 -5.66 -3.87 14.00
C LEU A 32 -4.95 -3.59 15.33
N PHE A 33 -4.91 -2.34 15.76
CA PHE A 33 -4.19 -1.90 16.96
C PHE A 33 -5.13 -1.63 18.15
N ILE A 34 -6.39 -2.05 18.10
CA ILE A 34 -7.31 -1.93 19.25
C ILE A 34 -6.78 -2.77 20.41
N GLY A 35 -6.45 -2.09 21.52
CA GLY A 35 -5.98 -2.75 22.75
C GLY A 35 -4.54 -3.25 22.71
N THR A 36 -3.74 -2.87 21.71
CA THR A 36 -2.32 -3.24 21.61
C THR A 36 -1.50 -2.14 20.95
N ASP A 37 -0.24 -1.98 21.36
CA ASP A 37 0.74 -1.06 20.76
C ASP A 37 1.54 -1.70 19.62
N GLY A 38 1.32 -3.00 19.37
CA GLY A 38 2.03 -3.70 18.31
C GLY A 38 1.41 -5.06 17.98
N VAL A 39 1.55 -5.48 16.73
CA VAL A 39 1.06 -6.77 16.23
C VAL A 39 2.20 -7.73 15.94
N MET A 40 1.95 -9.02 16.16
CA MET A 40 2.94 -10.07 15.88
C MET A 40 3.03 -10.40 14.39
N MET A 41 4.17 -11.00 13.99
CA MET A 41 4.38 -11.51 12.63
C MET A 41 3.26 -12.43 12.14
N ALA A 42 2.65 -13.22 13.03
CA ALA A 42 1.53 -14.10 12.69
C ALA A 42 0.31 -13.29 12.17
N THR A 43 -0.01 -12.18 12.82
CA THR A 43 -1.08 -11.27 12.39
C THR A 43 -0.76 -10.69 11.00
N ILE A 44 0.46 -10.21 10.80
CA ILE A 44 0.89 -9.66 9.50
C ILE A 44 0.75 -10.71 8.39
N ARG A 45 1.18 -11.95 8.64
CA ARG A 45 1.02 -13.05 7.68
C ARG A 45 -0.44 -13.32 7.34
N ASN A 46 -1.29 -13.35 8.34
CA ASN A 46 -2.72 -13.64 8.14
C ASN A 46 -3.42 -12.56 7.31
N ILE A 47 -3.09 -11.29 7.53
CA ILE A 47 -3.72 -10.18 6.79
C ILE A 47 -3.09 -9.94 5.41
N SER A 48 -1.78 -10.18 5.24
CA SER A 48 -1.05 -9.85 4.01
C SER A 48 -0.82 -11.04 3.08
N GLY A 49 -0.93 -12.26 3.58
CA GLY A 49 -0.55 -13.46 2.84
C GLY A 49 0.96 -13.64 2.64
N ILE A 50 1.80 -12.78 3.26
CA ILE A 50 3.26 -12.88 3.16
C ILE A 50 3.75 -14.04 4.04
N ASP A 51 4.65 -14.88 3.53
CA ASP A 51 5.31 -15.89 4.36
C ASP A 51 6.41 -15.29 5.25
N THR A 52 6.78 -16.02 6.30
CA THR A 52 7.79 -15.57 7.27
C THR A 52 9.14 -15.31 6.63
N SER A 53 9.57 -16.15 5.69
CA SER A 53 10.88 -16.05 5.03
C SER A 53 10.97 -14.79 4.18
N THR A 54 9.92 -14.45 3.47
CA THR A 54 9.81 -13.22 2.69
C THR A 54 9.95 -11.99 3.58
N LEU A 55 9.18 -11.91 4.67
CA LEU A 55 9.25 -10.76 5.57
C LEU A 55 10.63 -10.65 6.25
N GLN A 56 11.21 -11.77 6.70
CA GLN A 56 12.57 -11.80 7.25
C GLN A 56 13.62 -11.33 6.23
N ASN A 57 13.47 -11.71 4.96
CA ASN A 57 14.37 -11.25 3.90
C ASN A 57 14.27 -9.73 3.68
N TRP A 58 13.06 -9.15 3.75
CA TRP A 58 12.88 -7.70 3.66
C TRP A 58 13.55 -6.96 4.82
N VAL A 59 13.40 -7.48 6.04
CA VAL A 59 14.10 -6.95 7.22
C VAL A 59 15.61 -7.06 7.05
N LYS A 60 16.13 -8.21 6.63
CA LYS A 60 17.58 -8.43 6.41
C LYS A 60 18.17 -7.48 5.37
N ARG A 61 17.38 -7.10 4.35
CA ARG A 61 17.79 -6.15 3.30
C ARG A 61 17.59 -4.68 3.69
N GLY A 62 17.08 -4.39 4.89
CA GLY A 62 16.80 -3.03 5.35
C GLY A 62 15.62 -2.36 4.67
N TRP A 63 14.75 -3.12 3.99
CA TRP A 63 13.52 -2.58 3.38
C TRP A 63 12.39 -2.44 4.38
N VAL A 64 12.44 -3.15 5.48
CA VAL A 64 11.52 -3.08 6.61
C VAL A 64 12.35 -2.99 7.87
N ALA A 65 12.01 -2.07 8.78
CA ALA A 65 12.67 -1.95 10.07
C ALA A 65 12.46 -3.20 10.95
N ASN A 66 13.42 -3.49 11.81
CA ASN A 66 13.33 -4.61 12.74
C ASN A 66 12.13 -4.45 13.68
N SER A 67 11.44 -5.55 13.98
CA SER A 67 10.41 -5.58 15.02
C SER A 67 11.00 -5.31 16.41
N THR A 68 10.28 -4.58 17.25
CA THR A 68 10.63 -4.37 18.67
C THR A 68 9.94 -5.43 19.50
N GLN A 69 10.72 -6.23 20.25
CA GLN A 69 10.19 -7.35 21.07
C GLN A 69 9.24 -8.29 20.29
N ARG A 70 9.54 -8.55 19.01
CA ARG A 70 8.72 -9.35 18.07
C ARG A 70 7.37 -8.73 17.70
N HIS A 71 7.15 -7.46 17.99
CA HIS A 71 5.98 -6.70 17.60
C HIS A 71 6.34 -5.65 16.55
N TYR A 72 5.43 -5.44 15.61
CA TYR A 72 5.47 -4.41 14.58
C TYR A 72 4.48 -3.32 14.94
N ASN A 73 4.91 -2.08 14.92
CA ASN A 73 4.03 -0.92 15.13
C ASN A 73 3.20 -0.61 13.87
N MET A 74 2.31 0.37 13.97
CA MET A 74 1.39 0.74 12.89
C MET A 74 2.13 1.18 11.62
N GLU A 75 3.19 1.96 11.76
CA GLU A 75 3.99 2.46 10.63
C GLU A 75 4.67 1.29 9.91
N GLN A 76 5.27 0.36 10.64
CA GLN A 76 5.88 -0.84 10.05
C GLN A 76 4.86 -1.73 9.33
N VAL A 77 3.65 -1.87 9.87
CA VAL A 77 2.58 -2.63 9.21
C VAL A 77 2.15 -1.94 7.92
N ALA A 78 1.90 -0.63 7.95
CA ALA A 78 1.56 0.15 6.76
C ALA A 78 2.64 0.01 5.67
N HIS A 79 3.91 0.17 6.06
CA HIS A 79 5.06 -0.01 5.17
C HIS A 79 5.09 -1.40 4.51
N ILE A 80 4.89 -2.46 5.30
CA ILE A 80 4.82 -3.84 4.80
C ILE A 80 3.68 -4.01 3.78
N LEU A 81 2.51 -3.43 4.05
CA LEU A 81 1.35 -3.51 3.16
C LEU A 81 1.61 -2.77 1.84
N ILE A 82 2.28 -1.61 1.87
CA ILE A 82 2.67 -0.87 0.66
C ILE A 82 3.64 -1.70 -0.19
N ILE A 83 4.67 -2.30 0.40
CA ILE A 83 5.59 -3.19 -0.33
C ILE A 83 4.82 -4.37 -0.94
N ASN A 84 3.96 -5.02 -0.15
CA ASN A 84 3.20 -6.20 -0.59
C ASN A 84 2.26 -5.90 -1.75
N MET A 85 1.64 -4.73 -1.74
CA MET A 85 0.76 -4.26 -2.80
C MET A 85 1.48 -4.12 -4.14
N LEU A 86 2.73 -3.63 -4.13
CA LEU A 86 3.49 -3.26 -5.33
C LEU A 86 4.32 -4.42 -5.92
N ARG A 87 4.76 -5.38 -5.09
CA ARG A 87 5.73 -6.41 -5.48
C ARG A 87 5.30 -7.35 -6.60
N SER A 88 4.02 -7.41 -6.92
CA SER A 88 3.50 -8.23 -8.02
C SER A 88 3.77 -7.64 -9.42
N CYS A 89 4.03 -6.32 -9.50
CA CYS A 89 4.29 -5.60 -10.75
C CYS A 89 5.55 -4.73 -10.73
N MET A 90 6.22 -4.61 -9.57
CA MET A 90 7.41 -3.78 -9.43
C MET A 90 8.52 -4.54 -8.70
N GLN A 91 9.76 -4.36 -9.14
CA GLN A 91 10.93 -4.93 -8.46
C GLN A 91 11.10 -4.29 -7.08
N LEU A 92 11.50 -5.10 -6.10
CA LEU A 92 11.62 -4.64 -4.71
C LEU A 92 12.60 -3.47 -4.53
N GLU A 93 13.66 -3.43 -5.32
CA GLU A 93 14.63 -2.34 -5.35
C GLU A 93 13.99 -1.01 -5.79
N HIS A 94 13.06 -1.04 -6.75
CA HIS A 94 12.31 0.14 -7.19
C HIS A 94 11.28 0.57 -6.14
N ILE A 95 10.64 -0.38 -5.46
CA ILE A 95 9.73 -0.08 -4.35
C ILE A 95 10.51 0.61 -3.23
N ALA A 96 11.65 0.05 -2.83
CA ALA A 96 12.52 0.65 -1.82
C ALA A 96 13.04 2.05 -2.23
N PHE A 97 13.30 2.26 -3.54
CA PHE A 97 13.64 3.58 -4.07
C PHE A 97 12.50 4.58 -3.88
N ILE A 98 11.24 4.21 -4.24
CA ILE A 98 10.08 5.10 -4.12
C ILE A 98 9.86 5.49 -2.66
N ILE A 99 9.93 4.52 -1.75
CA ILE A 99 9.74 4.79 -0.31
C ILE A 99 10.83 5.73 0.20
N ARG A 100 12.09 5.49 -0.15
CA ARG A 100 13.19 6.42 0.17
C ARG A 100 13.08 7.77 -0.50
N TYR A 101 12.53 7.83 -1.71
CA TYR A 101 12.25 9.08 -2.39
C TYR A 101 11.21 9.92 -1.62
N ILE A 102 10.28 9.29 -0.90
CA ILE A 102 9.30 9.96 -0.04
C ILE A 102 9.95 10.32 1.30
N ASN A 103 10.45 9.34 2.05
CA ASN A 103 10.76 9.45 3.47
C ASN A 103 12.26 9.25 3.82
N GLY A 104 13.16 9.17 2.84
CA GLY A 104 14.59 9.01 3.16
C GLY A 104 14.95 7.61 3.67
N ASP A 105 15.71 7.53 4.76
CA ASP A 105 16.15 6.25 5.32
C ASP A 105 15.06 5.62 6.20
N VAL A 106 14.76 4.34 5.98
CA VAL A 106 13.77 3.57 6.77
C VAL A 106 14.09 3.52 8.28
N ALA A 107 15.35 3.72 8.66
CA ALA A 107 15.79 3.71 10.05
C ALA A 107 15.75 5.11 10.71
N ASP A 108 15.65 6.18 9.94
CA ASP A 108 15.60 7.57 10.41
C ASP A 108 14.29 8.22 9.95
N THR A 109 13.41 8.48 10.89
CA THR A 109 12.10 9.12 10.61
C THR A 109 12.13 10.64 10.79
N SER A 110 13.29 11.23 11.02
CA SER A 110 13.42 12.67 11.28
C SER A 110 13.26 13.52 10.02
N ASP A 111 13.49 12.94 8.83
CA ASP A 111 13.35 13.57 7.51
C ASP A 111 12.11 13.10 6.74
N ASP A 112 11.26 12.28 7.38
CA ASP A 112 10.01 11.80 6.79
C ASP A 112 9.09 12.98 6.46
N ILE A 113 8.63 13.04 5.22
CA ILE A 113 7.61 14.03 4.84
C ILE A 113 6.19 13.56 5.16
N ILE A 114 6.00 12.25 5.39
CA ILE A 114 4.70 11.64 5.71
C ILE A 114 4.90 10.32 6.45
N ALA A 115 4.11 10.07 7.50
CA ALA A 115 4.07 8.77 8.15
C ALA A 115 3.55 7.67 7.18
N ASP A 116 4.11 6.46 7.26
CA ASP A 116 3.72 5.35 6.37
C ASP A 116 2.22 4.99 6.51
N SER A 117 1.65 5.11 7.71
CA SER A 117 0.22 4.93 7.94
C SER A 117 -0.64 5.97 7.22
N SER A 118 -0.18 7.22 7.15
CA SER A 118 -0.85 8.28 6.40
C SER A 118 -0.67 8.12 4.89
N LEU A 119 0.50 7.67 4.44
CA LEU A 119 0.74 7.33 3.04
C LEU A 119 -0.19 6.20 2.59
N TYR A 120 -0.30 5.14 3.40
CA TYR A 120 -1.23 4.04 3.14
C TYR A 120 -2.69 4.51 3.09
N ASP A 121 -3.09 5.42 3.98
CA ASP A 121 -4.43 6.01 3.99
C ASP A 121 -4.71 6.79 2.69
N TYR A 122 -3.80 7.64 2.25
CA TYR A 122 -3.95 8.34 0.97
C TYR A 122 -4.04 7.37 -0.21
N ILE A 123 -3.23 6.32 -0.25
CA ILE A 123 -3.33 5.29 -1.29
C ILE A 123 -4.74 4.67 -1.30
N CYS A 124 -5.25 4.25 -0.15
CA CYS A 124 -6.59 3.67 -0.04
C CYS A 124 -7.67 4.66 -0.49
N ARG A 125 -7.63 5.90 -0.04
CA ARG A 125 -8.61 6.96 -0.42
C ARG A 125 -8.59 7.25 -1.92
N ILE A 126 -7.41 7.26 -2.55
CA ILE A 126 -7.28 7.43 -4.00
C ILE A 126 -7.93 6.26 -4.73
N LEU A 127 -7.61 5.02 -4.33
CA LEU A 127 -8.17 3.82 -4.94
C LEU A 127 -9.69 3.74 -4.76
N ASP A 128 -10.21 4.10 -3.58
CA ASP A 128 -11.64 4.19 -3.31
C ASP A 128 -12.33 5.23 -4.20
N SER A 129 -11.70 6.40 -4.39
CA SER A 129 -12.22 7.44 -5.29
C SER A 129 -12.22 7.01 -6.75
N MET A 130 -11.18 6.29 -7.19
CA MET A 130 -11.11 5.72 -8.55
C MET A 130 -12.21 4.68 -8.79
N GLU A 131 -12.43 3.78 -7.84
CA GLU A 131 -13.49 2.77 -7.90
C GLU A 131 -14.87 3.42 -7.98
N ASN A 132 -15.15 4.38 -7.10
CA ASN A 132 -16.43 5.10 -7.08
C ASN A 132 -16.72 5.87 -8.37
N ARG A 133 -15.69 6.36 -9.06
CA ARG A 133 -15.82 7.06 -10.35
C ARG A 133 -15.81 6.12 -11.55
N GLY A 134 -15.50 4.85 -11.36
CA GLY A 134 -15.38 3.86 -12.45
C GLY A 134 -14.25 4.16 -13.42
N VAL A 135 -13.19 4.87 -12.98
CA VAL A 135 -12.16 5.42 -13.87
C VAL A 135 -10.80 4.76 -13.64
N CYS A 136 -10.15 4.37 -14.74
CA CYS A 136 -8.75 3.95 -14.78
C CYS A 136 -7.99 4.69 -15.91
N VAL A 137 -8.15 6.01 -16.00
CA VAL A 137 -7.43 6.86 -16.98
C VAL A 137 -6.39 7.67 -16.24
N LEU A 138 -5.13 7.65 -16.71
CA LEU A 138 -3.98 8.29 -16.07
C LEU A 138 -4.18 9.78 -15.76
N GLU A 139 -4.83 10.52 -16.66
CA GLU A 139 -5.12 11.95 -16.45
C GLU A 139 -6.04 12.16 -15.24
N THR A 140 -7.07 11.35 -15.11
CA THR A 140 -8.00 11.40 -13.98
C THR A 140 -7.35 10.95 -12.66
N VAL A 141 -6.36 10.03 -12.71
CA VAL A 141 -5.60 9.63 -11.52
C VAL A 141 -4.89 10.82 -10.89
N ARG A 142 -4.25 11.68 -11.70
CA ARG A 142 -3.57 12.89 -11.20
C ARG A 142 -4.54 13.88 -10.54
N GLU A 143 -5.72 14.05 -11.10
CA GLU A 143 -6.77 14.92 -10.52
C GLU A 143 -7.24 14.36 -9.17
N ILE A 144 -7.50 13.06 -9.10
CA ILE A 144 -7.91 12.39 -7.87
C ILE A 144 -6.81 12.48 -6.80
N ILE A 145 -5.54 12.27 -7.17
CA ILE A 145 -4.42 12.43 -6.22
C ILE A 145 -4.44 13.83 -5.61
N LYS A 146 -4.47 14.88 -6.44
CA LYS A 146 -4.48 16.28 -5.97
C LYS A 146 -5.66 16.59 -5.06
N GLU A 147 -6.84 16.06 -5.38
CA GLU A 147 -8.05 16.22 -4.59
C GLU A 147 -7.92 15.51 -3.24
N VAL A 148 -7.50 14.24 -3.24
CA VAL A 148 -7.40 13.42 -2.02
C VAL A 148 -6.35 13.95 -1.05
N ILE A 149 -5.19 14.43 -1.55
CA ILE A 149 -4.14 15.00 -0.69
C ILE A 149 -4.29 16.51 -0.47
N SER A 150 -5.46 17.07 -0.73
CA SER A 150 -5.72 18.51 -0.51
C SER A 150 -5.56 18.92 0.96
N ASP A 151 -5.75 17.99 1.89
CA ASP A 151 -5.58 18.14 3.33
C ASP A 151 -4.13 17.92 3.81
N TYR A 152 -3.23 17.49 2.92
CA TYR A 152 -1.81 17.28 3.26
C TYR A 152 -1.12 18.60 3.57
N ARG A 153 -0.51 18.68 4.77
CA ARG A 153 0.30 19.82 5.20
C ARG A 153 1.76 19.54 4.93
N GLU A 154 2.32 20.28 4.02
CA GLU A 154 3.71 20.17 3.60
C GLU A 154 4.67 20.55 4.75
N PRO A 155 5.50 19.61 5.26
CA PRO A 155 6.44 19.92 6.34
C PRO A 155 7.65 20.72 5.86
N ILE A 156 8.07 20.54 4.62
CA ILE A 156 9.17 21.24 3.95
C ILE A 156 8.79 21.58 2.52
N ALA A 157 9.37 22.63 1.96
CA ALA A 157 9.08 23.05 0.58
C ALA A 157 9.36 21.93 -0.43
N GLY A 158 8.42 21.68 -1.35
CA GLY A 158 8.51 20.63 -2.37
C GLY A 158 8.09 19.23 -1.91
N ALA A 159 7.73 19.06 -0.63
CA ALA A 159 7.28 17.76 -0.12
C ALA A 159 5.97 17.30 -0.78
N LYS A 160 5.04 18.22 -1.03
CA LYS A 160 3.77 17.90 -1.68
C LYS A 160 3.97 17.40 -3.13
N GLU A 161 4.81 18.08 -3.91
CA GLU A 161 5.13 17.64 -5.27
C GLU A 161 5.83 16.27 -5.28
N ARG A 162 6.73 16.03 -4.31
CA ARG A 162 7.40 14.75 -4.12
C ARG A 162 6.40 13.64 -3.80
N LEU A 163 5.43 13.91 -2.93
CA LEU A 163 4.36 12.99 -2.58
C LEU A 163 3.43 12.70 -3.77
N GLU A 164 3.00 13.72 -4.52
CA GLU A 164 2.16 13.58 -5.72
C GLU A 164 2.80 12.65 -6.74
N ARG A 165 4.08 12.86 -7.05
CA ARG A 165 4.83 12.02 -8.01
C ARG A 165 4.94 10.58 -7.56
N ALA A 166 5.23 10.37 -6.28
CA ALA A 166 5.31 9.02 -5.71
C ALA A 166 3.96 8.30 -5.74
N LEU A 167 2.89 8.98 -5.33
CA LEU A 167 1.52 8.43 -5.37
C LEU A 167 1.10 8.08 -6.80
N GLU A 168 1.44 8.89 -7.80
CA GLU A 168 1.16 8.56 -9.21
C GLU A 168 1.82 7.23 -9.62
N VAL A 169 3.08 7.00 -9.26
CA VAL A 169 3.78 5.75 -9.54
C VAL A 169 3.15 4.58 -8.77
N ILE A 170 2.88 4.76 -7.47
CA ILE A 170 2.32 3.73 -6.59
C ILE A 170 0.95 3.28 -7.10
N VAL A 171 0.04 4.23 -7.33
CA VAL A 171 -1.33 3.96 -7.78
C VAL A 171 -1.34 3.31 -9.15
N THR A 172 -0.55 3.84 -10.11
CA THR A 172 -0.44 3.26 -11.45
C THR A 172 0.09 1.82 -11.41
N THR A 173 1.10 1.55 -10.57
CA THR A 173 1.62 0.19 -10.36
C THR A 173 0.56 -0.75 -9.79
N HIS A 174 -0.24 -0.29 -8.84
CA HIS A 174 -1.34 -1.09 -8.28
C HIS A 174 -2.43 -1.38 -9.33
N CYS A 175 -2.78 -0.42 -10.17
CA CYS A 175 -3.69 -0.64 -11.30
C CYS A 175 -3.13 -1.70 -12.27
N ALA A 176 -1.85 -1.62 -12.61
CA ALA A 176 -1.18 -2.61 -13.45
C ALA A 176 -1.20 -4.01 -12.81
N ALA A 177 -0.97 -4.10 -11.48
CA ALA A 177 -1.06 -5.34 -10.73
C ALA A 177 -2.47 -5.96 -10.78
N THR A 178 -3.50 -5.14 -10.70
CA THR A 178 -4.90 -5.57 -10.79
C THR A 178 -5.22 -6.13 -12.18
N VAL A 179 -4.81 -5.43 -13.25
CA VAL A 179 -4.99 -5.89 -14.64
C VAL A 179 -4.22 -7.18 -14.89
N LYS A 180 -2.96 -7.25 -14.43
CA LYS A 180 -2.14 -8.46 -14.51
C LYS A 180 -2.82 -9.64 -13.78
N GLY A 181 -3.29 -9.44 -12.56
CA GLY A 181 -3.99 -10.47 -11.79
C GLY A 181 -5.28 -10.96 -12.48
N TYR A 182 -5.97 -10.10 -13.23
CA TYR A 182 -7.10 -10.51 -14.05
C TYR A 182 -6.65 -11.41 -15.20
N ALA A 183 -5.60 -11.04 -15.93
CA ALA A 183 -5.05 -11.85 -17.02
C ALA A 183 -4.54 -13.21 -16.51
N ASP A 184 -3.88 -13.26 -15.35
CA ASP A 184 -3.41 -14.51 -14.74
C ASP A 184 -4.59 -15.45 -14.40
N ARG A 185 -5.73 -14.92 -13.95
CA ARG A 185 -6.95 -15.73 -13.71
C ARG A 185 -7.53 -16.30 -15.00
N LEU A 186 -7.64 -15.48 -16.06
CA LEU A 186 -8.10 -15.96 -17.37
C LEU A 186 -7.23 -17.09 -17.89
N LEU A 187 -5.90 -16.95 -17.76
CA LEU A 187 -4.96 -17.99 -18.18
C LEU A 187 -5.14 -19.28 -17.35
N ALA A 188 -5.31 -19.13 -16.03
CA ALA A 188 -5.53 -20.29 -15.15
C ALA A 188 -6.83 -21.03 -15.46
N ASP A 189 -7.87 -20.34 -15.91
CA ASP A 189 -9.14 -20.98 -16.30
C ASP A 189 -8.98 -21.72 -17.64
N MET A 190 -8.23 -21.18 -18.60
CA MET A 190 -7.93 -21.86 -19.89
C MET A 190 -7.08 -23.13 -19.71
N THR A 191 -6.33 -23.26 -18.61
CA THR A 191 -5.48 -24.45 -18.36
C THR A 191 -6.20 -25.56 -17.59
N LYS A 192 -7.45 -25.35 -17.17
CA LYS A 192 -8.30 -26.36 -16.51
C LYS A 192 -9.19 -27.15 -17.49
N ASP A 193 -9.34 -26.65 -18.72
CA ASP A 193 -10.03 -27.31 -19.83
C ASP A 193 -9.07 -28.19 -20.61
#